data_8dda9e0d294ee665a346e56b3cec951a
#
_entry.id   8dda9e0d294ee665a346e56b3cec951a
#
_cell.length_a   1.000
_cell.length_b   1.000
_cell.length_c   1.000
_cell.angle_alpha   90.00
_cell.angle_beta   90.00
_cell.angle_gamma   90.00
#
_symmetry.space_group_name_H-M   'P 1'
#
loop_
_entity.id
_entity.type
_entity.pdbx_description
1 polymer ?
#
loop_
_entity_poly.entity_id
_entity_poly.type
_entity_poly.pdbx_seq_one_letter_code
_entity_poly.pdbx_strand_id
1 'polypeptide(L)'
;GLANTADVVLVLVTDISQIKNLEQGLEKSDGKRIIVFNKIDALTDAEIRKVSATLSSKKYNFVLISAKTGEGLFQLKEKLFQAFGKMRIFTKEPGKQKSEKPFVLEKDSSVKDVAKKVLKNLSVLKETRIWGPSSKFPGQIVGLQHVLKDMDVIEFKTR
;
A
#
# COMPACT_ATOMS: atom_id res chain seq x y z
N GLY A 1 14.68 13.81 17.32
CA GLY A 1 13.68 12.95 17.97
C GLY A 1 13.30 11.79 17.04
N LEU A 2 12.62 10.77 17.56
CA LEU A 2 12.24 9.55 16.79
C LEU A 2 11.45 9.83 15.48
N ALA A 3 10.68 10.92 15.44
CA ALA A 3 9.90 11.28 14.24
C ALA A 3 10.77 11.71 13.04
N ASN A 4 12.01 12.10 13.25
CA ASN A 4 12.90 12.54 12.17
C ASN A 4 13.53 11.38 11.37
N THR A 5 13.49 10.16 11.93
CA THR A 5 14.06 8.95 11.31
C THR A 5 12.99 7.95 10.85
N ALA A 6 11.71 8.28 11.06
CA ALA A 6 10.60 7.41 10.68
C ALA A 6 10.23 7.60 9.19
N ASP A 7 10.09 6.49 8.46
CA ASP A 7 9.60 6.52 7.07
C ASP A 7 8.14 6.99 6.97
N VAL A 8 7.34 6.69 7.98
CA VAL A 8 5.92 7.06 8.08
C VAL A 8 5.60 7.45 9.52
N VAL A 9 4.93 8.59 9.68
CA VAL A 9 4.45 9.10 10.98
C VAL A 9 2.93 9.02 11.03
N LEU A 10 2.40 8.29 12.00
CA LEU A 10 0.97 8.27 12.29
C LEU A 10 0.64 9.35 13.33
N VAL A 11 -0.23 10.26 12.97
CA VAL A 11 -0.74 11.31 13.86
C VAL A 11 -2.12 10.87 14.36
N LEU A 12 -2.18 10.26 15.55
CA LEU A 12 -3.42 9.75 16.12
C LEU A 12 -4.16 10.87 16.87
N VAL A 13 -5.39 11.14 16.45
CA VAL A 13 -6.25 12.17 17.04
C VAL A 13 -7.68 11.64 17.23
N THR A 14 -8.41 12.26 18.14
CA THR A 14 -9.85 12.03 18.37
C THR A 14 -10.67 13.31 18.20
N ASP A 15 -9.99 14.44 17.98
CA ASP A 15 -10.58 15.75 17.72
C ASP A 15 -9.72 16.52 16.71
N ILE A 16 -10.35 17.30 15.84
CA ILE A 16 -9.67 18.09 14.80
C ILE A 16 -8.76 19.18 15.40
N SER A 17 -9.13 19.73 16.55
CA SER A 17 -8.33 20.78 17.21
C SER A 17 -6.93 20.29 17.61
N GLN A 18 -6.78 19.01 17.89
CA GLN A 18 -5.50 18.39 18.25
C GLN A 18 -4.47 18.45 17.12
N ILE A 19 -4.93 18.50 15.86
CA ILE A 19 -4.05 18.47 14.69
C ILE A 19 -3.13 19.69 14.65
N LYS A 20 -3.67 20.89 14.93
CA LYS A 20 -2.88 22.14 14.91
C LYS A 20 -1.69 22.10 15.87
N ASN A 21 -1.91 21.56 17.08
CA ASN A 21 -0.87 21.47 18.09
C ASN A 21 0.22 20.43 17.72
N LEU A 22 -0.19 19.36 17.03
CA LEU A 22 0.74 18.31 16.61
C LEU A 22 1.53 18.70 15.35
N GLU A 23 0.95 19.48 14.44
CA GLU A 23 1.65 19.97 13.24
C GLU A 23 2.89 20.81 13.60
N GLN A 24 2.80 21.69 14.58
CA GLN A 24 3.94 22.51 15.03
C GLN A 24 5.11 21.66 15.53
N GLY A 25 4.82 20.50 16.17
CA GLY A 25 5.84 19.56 16.63
C GLY A 25 6.45 18.68 15.52
N LEU A 26 5.76 18.55 14.38
CA LEU A 26 6.13 17.63 13.30
C LEU A 26 6.68 18.33 12.05
N GLU A 27 6.78 19.65 12.04
CA GLU A 27 7.27 20.43 10.88
C GLU A 27 8.65 19.97 10.37
N LYS A 28 9.47 19.40 11.24
CA LYS A 28 10.84 18.94 10.94
C LYS A 28 10.93 17.46 10.58
N SER A 29 9.80 16.73 10.46
CA SER A 29 9.85 15.33 10.11
C SER A 29 9.82 15.12 8.59
N ASP A 30 10.81 14.44 8.04
CA ASP A 30 10.88 14.10 6.61
C ASP A 30 9.95 12.93 6.23
N GLY A 31 9.40 12.22 7.21
CA GLY A 31 8.52 11.07 7.03
C GLY A 31 7.14 11.44 6.48
N LYS A 32 6.57 10.55 5.68
CA LYS A 32 5.18 10.67 5.21
C LYS A 32 4.22 10.64 6.38
N ARG A 33 3.30 11.62 6.45
CA ARG A 33 2.33 11.70 7.56
C ARG A 33 0.98 11.18 7.14
N ILE A 34 0.35 10.41 8.06
CA ILE A 34 -1.04 9.97 7.93
C ILE A 34 -1.77 10.36 9.21
N ILE A 35 -2.82 11.17 9.09
CA ILE A 35 -3.70 11.50 10.20
C ILE A 35 -4.67 10.34 10.40
N VAL A 36 -4.66 9.78 11.60
CA VAL A 36 -5.56 8.71 12.00
C VAL A 36 -6.58 9.28 12.98
N PHE A 37 -7.77 9.60 12.48
CA PHE A 37 -8.87 10.06 13.32
C PHE A 37 -9.59 8.86 13.91
N ASN A 38 -9.45 8.66 15.21
CA ASN A 38 -9.96 7.48 15.93
C ASN A 38 -11.26 7.80 16.68
N LYS A 39 -11.95 6.75 17.14
CA LYS A 39 -13.20 6.77 17.91
C LYS A 39 -14.41 7.25 17.09
N ILE A 40 -14.47 6.93 15.79
CA ILE A 40 -15.64 7.28 14.98
C ILE A 40 -16.93 6.57 15.44
N ASP A 41 -16.79 5.47 16.21
CA ASP A 41 -17.92 4.77 16.86
C ASP A 41 -18.67 5.62 17.90
N ALA A 42 -18.09 6.71 18.36
CA ALA A 42 -18.70 7.66 19.28
C ALA A 42 -19.34 8.86 18.57
N LEU A 43 -19.27 8.93 17.24
CA LEU A 43 -19.78 10.03 16.42
C LEU A 43 -21.01 9.61 15.63
N THR A 44 -21.87 10.58 15.34
CA THR A 44 -22.96 10.43 14.39
C THR A 44 -22.44 10.47 12.94
N ASP A 45 -23.21 9.94 11.98
CA ASP A 45 -22.87 10.00 10.55
C ASP A 45 -22.66 11.45 10.05
N ALA A 46 -23.40 12.41 10.60
CA ALA A 46 -23.25 13.81 10.25
C ALA A 46 -21.92 14.38 10.73
N GLU A 47 -21.48 14.02 11.93
CA GLU A 47 -20.18 14.41 12.48
C GLU A 47 -19.02 13.74 11.71
N ILE A 48 -19.13 12.47 11.38
CA ILE A 48 -18.15 11.74 10.55
C ILE A 48 -17.98 12.45 9.20
N ARG A 49 -19.08 12.78 8.52
CA ARG A 49 -19.04 13.53 7.25
C ARG A 49 -18.36 14.89 7.41
N LYS A 50 -18.67 15.64 8.48
CA LYS A 50 -18.06 16.95 8.78
C LYS A 50 -16.56 16.83 9.01
N VAL A 51 -16.11 15.85 9.80
CA VAL A 51 -14.69 15.55 10.02
C VAL A 51 -13.99 15.23 8.70
N SER A 52 -14.55 14.31 7.91
CA SER A 52 -14.01 13.91 6.61
C SER A 52 -13.89 15.11 5.66
N ALA A 53 -14.94 15.93 5.54
CA ALA A 53 -14.93 17.13 4.71
C ALA A 53 -13.86 18.14 5.16
N THR A 54 -13.70 18.33 6.46
CA THR A 54 -12.69 19.25 7.03
C THR A 54 -11.27 18.77 6.73
N LEU A 55 -10.99 17.48 6.92
CA LEU A 55 -9.67 16.92 6.64
C LEU A 55 -9.34 16.93 5.13
N SER A 56 -10.34 16.64 4.29
CA SER A 56 -10.22 16.70 2.83
C SER A 56 -9.96 18.12 2.33
N SER A 57 -10.68 19.13 2.83
CA SER A 57 -10.50 20.54 2.42
C SER A 57 -9.09 21.06 2.71
N LYS A 58 -8.46 20.55 3.77
CA LYS A 58 -7.08 20.87 4.14
C LYS A 58 -6.05 19.97 3.43
N LYS A 59 -6.48 19.08 2.53
CA LYS A 59 -5.62 18.17 1.76
C LYS A 59 -4.75 17.24 2.64
N TYR A 60 -5.19 16.91 3.82
CA TYR A 60 -4.49 15.94 4.66
C TYR A 60 -4.58 14.52 4.08
N ASN A 61 -3.50 13.76 4.22
CA ASN A 61 -3.57 12.32 4.06
C ASN A 61 -4.12 11.74 5.36
N PHE A 62 -5.36 11.26 5.37
CA PHE A 62 -6.05 10.82 6.59
C PHE A 62 -6.82 9.52 6.39
N VAL A 63 -7.16 8.91 7.52
CA VAL A 63 -8.10 7.80 7.62
C VAL A 63 -8.94 7.96 8.88
N LEU A 64 -10.21 7.60 8.78
CA LEU A 64 -11.14 7.58 9.90
C LEU A 64 -11.25 6.14 10.40
N ILE A 65 -11.08 5.92 11.68
CA ILE A 65 -11.12 4.57 12.27
C ILE A 65 -11.89 4.53 13.59
N SER A 66 -12.34 3.35 13.95
CA SER A 66 -12.62 2.97 15.32
C SER A 66 -11.73 1.79 15.71
N ALA A 67 -10.78 2.01 16.58
CA ALA A 67 -9.96 0.93 17.13
C ALA A 67 -10.79 -0.05 17.98
N LYS A 68 -11.97 0.40 18.49
CA LYS A 68 -12.89 -0.42 19.28
C LYS A 68 -13.67 -1.41 18.41
N THR A 69 -14.21 -0.95 17.27
CA THR A 69 -15.05 -1.78 16.38
C THR A 69 -14.25 -2.44 15.26
N GLY A 70 -13.06 -1.96 14.97
CA GLY A 70 -12.25 -2.39 13.83
C GLY A 70 -12.56 -1.64 12.53
N GLU A 71 -13.55 -0.74 12.54
CA GLU A 71 -13.91 0.05 11.36
C GLU A 71 -12.73 0.91 10.89
N GLY A 72 -12.51 0.98 9.57
CA GLY A 72 -11.42 1.77 8.97
C GLY A 72 -10.01 1.18 9.12
N LEU A 73 -9.80 0.10 9.89
CA LEU A 73 -8.47 -0.49 10.09
C LEU A 73 -7.90 -1.10 8.80
N PHE A 74 -8.75 -1.63 7.93
CA PHE A 74 -8.30 -2.12 6.63
C PHE A 74 -7.75 -0.97 5.77
N GLN A 75 -8.46 0.15 5.72
CA GLN A 75 -8.04 1.35 4.98
C GLN A 75 -6.74 1.94 5.55
N LEU A 76 -6.57 1.90 6.89
CA LEU A 76 -5.32 2.32 7.53
C LEU A 76 -4.15 1.43 7.08
N LYS A 77 -4.32 0.10 7.08
CA LYS A 77 -3.29 -0.84 6.61
C LYS A 77 -2.90 -0.58 5.16
N GLU A 78 -3.87 -0.36 4.27
CA GLU A 78 -3.60 -0.06 2.86
C GLU A 78 -2.85 1.27 2.69
N LYS A 79 -3.26 2.33 3.39
CA LYS A 79 -2.54 3.61 3.37
C LYS A 79 -1.11 3.51 3.90
N LEU A 80 -0.89 2.76 4.96
CA LEU A 80 0.44 2.48 5.50
C LEU A 80 1.30 1.74 4.47
N PHE A 81 0.76 0.68 3.88
CA PHE A 81 1.47 -0.09 2.88
C PHE A 81 1.90 0.76 1.68
N GLN A 82 0.99 1.61 1.18
CA GLN A 82 1.30 2.56 0.11
C GLN A 82 2.35 3.60 0.52
N ALA A 83 2.29 4.08 1.77
CA ALA A 83 3.23 5.06 2.29
C ALA A 83 4.67 4.50 2.37
N PHE A 84 4.84 3.22 2.65
CA PHE A 84 6.15 2.56 2.61
C PHE A 84 6.73 2.40 1.20
N GLY A 85 5.97 2.71 0.14
CA GLY A 85 6.43 2.56 -1.23
C GLY A 85 6.68 1.11 -1.64
N LYS A 86 5.97 0.18 -1.02
CA LYS A 86 6.04 -1.26 -1.32
C LYS A 86 4.89 -1.68 -2.23
N MET A 87 5.04 -2.83 -2.87
CA MET A 87 3.98 -3.49 -3.63
C MET A 87 3.96 -4.99 -3.40
N ARG A 88 2.78 -5.59 -3.53
CA ARG A 88 2.51 -7.01 -3.38
C ARG A 88 2.40 -7.65 -4.76
N ILE A 89 3.24 -8.61 -5.03
CA ILE A 89 3.24 -9.37 -6.28
C ILE A 89 3.00 -10.83 -5.95
N PHE A 90 2.01 -11.41 -6.60
CA PHE A 90 1.70 -12.84 -6.48
C PHE A 90 2.35 -13.61 -7.62
N THR A 91 2.67 -14.87 -7.35
CA THR A 91 3.10 -15.79 -8.40
C THR A 91 2.10 -16.91 -8.54
N LYS A 92 2.05 -17.52 -9.70
CA LYS A 92 1.32 -18.78 -9.90
C LYS A 92 2.10 -19.72 -10.81
N GLU A 93 1.90 -21.00 -10.63
CA GLU A 93 2.34 -22.02 -11.56
C GLU A 93 1.32 -22.19 -12.71
N PRO A 94 1.76 -22.62 -13.89
CA PRO A 94 0.84 -22.89 -14.99
C PRO A 94 -0.31 -23.80 -14.59
N GLY A 95 -1.54 -23.38 -14.88
CA GLY A 95 -2.76 -24.14 -14.56
C GLY A 95 -3.20 -24.13 -13.09
N LYS A 96 -2.44 -23.49 -12.18
CA LYS A 96 -2.80 -23.40 -10.76
C LYS A 96 -3.33 -22.00 -10.40
N GLN A 97 -3.90 -21.92 -9.19
CA GLN A 97 -4.28 -20.63 -8.61
C GLN A 97 -3.05 -19.84 -8.17
N LYS A 98 -3.23 -18.52 -7.95
CA LYS A 98 -2.16 -17.67 -7.43
C LYS A 98 -1.76 -18.09 -6.01
N SER A 99 -0.51 -17.81 -5.66
CA SER A 99 0.01 -18.01 -4.30
C SER A 99 -0.82 -17.25 -3.26
N GLU A 100 -0.99 -17.83 -2.07
CA GLU A 100 -1.68 -17.13 -0.96
C GLU A 100 -0.85 -15.96 -0.42
N LYS A 101 0.48 -16.13 -0.37
CA LYS A 101 1.41 -15.12 0.14
C LYS A 101 2.06 -14.37 -1.02
N PRO A 102 2.01 -13.03 -1.02
CA PRO A 102 2.69 -12.21 -2.01
C PRO A 102 4.19 -12.08 -1.70
N PHE A 103 4.96 -11.82 -2.74
CA PHE A 103 6.26 -11.17 -2.61
C PHE A 103 6.06 -9.67 -2.37
N VAL A 104 6.75 -9.14 -1.36
CA VAL A 104 6.80 -7.69 -1.12
C VAL A 104 8.05 -7.13 -1.79
N LEU A 105 7.87 -6.16 -2.64
CA LEU A 105 8.90 -5.51 -3.43
C LEU A 105 8.81 -3.98 -3.29
N GLU A 106 9.88 -3.30 -3.69
CA GLU A 106 9.86 -1.84 -3.85
C GLU A 106 8.91 -1.45 -4.98
N LYS A 107 8.29 -0.28 -4.84
CA LYS A 107 7.51 0.32 -5.92
C LYS A 107 8.37 0.40 -7.20
N ASP A 108 7.72 0.21 -8.34
CA ASP A 108 8.35 0.24 -9.67
C ASP A 108 9.36 -0.87 -9.95
N SER A 109 9.41 -1.95 -9.12
CA SER A 109 10.16 -3.16 -9.44
C SER A 109 9.65 -3.83 -10.73
N SER A 110 10.54 -4.54 -11.40
CA SER A 110 10.28 -5.20 -12.68
C SER A 110 10.01 -6.71 -12.51
N VAL A 111 9.55 -7.35 -13.58
CA VAL A 111 9.45 -8.81 -13.69
C VAL A 111 10.79 -9.47 -13.39
N LYS A 112 11.92 -8.87 -13.80
CA LYS A 112 13.26 -9.37 -13.51
C LYS A 112 13.54 -9.50 -12.02
N ASP A 113 13.06 -8.55 -11.22
CA ASP A 113 13.30 -8.54 -9.77
C ASP A 113 12.53 -9.67 -9.06
N VAL A 114 11.32 -9.98 -9.53
CA VAL A 114 10.59 -11.17 -9.07
C VAL A 114 11.25 -12.44 -9.54
N ALA A 115 11.63 -12.53 -10.83
CA ALA A 115 12.27 -13.70 -11.41
C ALA A 115 13.55 -14.08 -10.67
N LYS A 116 14.39 -13.11 -10.27
CA LYS A 116 15.59 -13.34 -9.46
C LYS A 116 15.29 -13.93 -8.08
N LYS A 117 14.13 -13.65 -7.49
CA LYS A 117 13.71 -14.20 -6.19
C LYS A 117 13.12 -15.59 -6.32
N VAL A 118 12.48 -15.89 -7.44
CA VAL A 118 11.74 -17.16 -7.65
C VAL A 118 12.58 -18.20 -8.37
N LEU A 119 13.37 -17.79 -9.35
CA LEU A 119 14.15 -18.68 -10.20
C LEU A 119 15.63 -18.69 -9.79
N LYS A 120 16.19 -19.88 -9.60
CA LYS A 120 17.64 -20.04 -9.33
C LYS A 120 18.49 -19.54 -10.50
N ASN A 121 18.00 -19.69 -11.73
CA ASN A 121 18.67 -19.27 -12.94
C ASN A 121 17.67 -18.67 -13.93
N LEU A 122 17.91 -17.44 -14.38
CA LEU A 122 17.04 -16.75 -15.33
C LEU A 122 17.12 -17.35 -16.75
N SER A 123 18.19 -18.09 -17.08
CA SER A 123 18.33 -18.70 -18.42
C SER A 123 17.30 -19.81 -18.70
N VAL A 124 16.69 -20.38 -17.68
CA VAL A 124 15.62 -21.37 -17.83
C VAL A 124 14.26 -20.74 -18.18
N LEU A 125 14.14 -19.43 -18.05
CA LEU A 125 12.88 -18.72 -18.31
C LEU A 125 12.61 -18.69 -19.81
N LYS A 126 11.45 -19.24 -20.19
CA LYS A 126 10.97 -19.26 -21.58
C LYS A 126 10.01 -18.12 -21.85
N GLU A 127 9.04 -17.94 -20.95
CA GLU A 127 7.94 -17.00 -21.13
C GLU A 127 7.47 -16.49 -19.75
N THR A 128 7.05 -15.23 -19.69
CA THR A 128 6.39 -14.66 -18.52
C THR A 128 5.03 -14.14 -18.90
N ARG A 129 4.00 -14.52 -18.15
CA ARG A 129 2.65 -14.00 -18.30
C ARG A 129 2.23 -13.23 -17.07
N ILE A 130 1.39 -12.20 -17.27
CA ILE A 130 0.94 -11.32 -16.22
C ILE A 130 -0.56 -11.12 -16.25
N TRP A 131 -1.15 -11.02 -15.05
CA TRP A 131 -2.53 -10.63 -14.80
C TRP A 131 -2.51 -9.53 -13.73
N GLY A 132 -3.32 -8.49 -13.89
CA GLY A 132 -3.45 -7.45 -12.90
C GLY A 132 -3.30 -6.04 -13.46
N PRO A 133 -3.08 -5.05 -12.56
CA PRO A 133 -3.14 -3.64 -12.92
C PRO A 133 -2.08 -3.16 -13.91
N SER A 134 -0.95 -3.87 -14.09
CA SER A 134 0.07 -3.49 -15.08
C SER A 134 -0.14 -4.16 -16.45
N SER A 135 -1.03 -5.15 -16.55
CA SER A 135 -1.35 -5.82 -17.80
C SER A 135 -2.44 -5.08 -18.60
N LYS A 136 -2.35 -5.10 -19.91
CA LYS A 136 -3.41 -4.58 -20.79
C LYS A 136 -4.59 -5.54 -20.92
N PHE A 137 -4.33 -6.84 -20.78
CA PHE A 137 -5.32 -7.92 -20.80
C PHE A 137 -4.81 -9.11 -19.97
N PRO A 138 -5.71 -9.96 -19.45
CA PRO A 138 -5.33 -11.11 -18.64
C PRO A 138 -4.44 -12.09 -19.41
N GLY A 139 -3.31 -12.50 -18.79
CA GLY A 139 -2.36 -13.43 -19.40
C GLY A 139 -1.44 -12.84 -20.45
N GLN A 140 -1.31 -11.52 -20.49
CA GLN A 140 -0.38 -10.82 -21.39
C GLN A 140 1.03 -11.36 -21.24
N ILE A 141 1.70 -11.66 -22.35
CA ILE A 141 3.12 -12.00 -22.36
C ILE A 141 3.95 -10.72 -22.22
N VAL A 142 4.89 -10.70 -21.30
CA VAL A 142 5.75 -9.55 -21.00
C VAL A 142 7.20 -9.95 -20.87
N GLY A 143 8.09 -8.99 -21.13
CA GLY A 143 9.53 -9.17 -20.94
C GLY A 143 9.99 -8.89 -19.53
N LEU A 144 11.24 -9.20 -19.23
CA LEU A 144 11.86 -9.02 -17.90
C LEU A 144 11.87 -7.56 -17.42
N GLN A 145 11.87 -6.59 -18.32
CA GLN A 145 11.89 -5.16 -17.99
C GLN A 145 10.50 -4.56 -17.74
N HIS A 146 9.43 -5.37 -17.85
CA HIS A 146 8.08 -4.89 -17.57
C HIS A 146 7.96 -4.44 -16.12
N VAL A 147 7.54 -3.18 -15.91
CA VAL A 147 7.34 -2.58 -14.60
C VAL A 147 6.01 -3.07 -14.01
N LEU A 148 6.07 -3.55 -12.79
CA LEU A 148 4.95 -4.15 -12.09
C LEU A 148 4.14 -3.11 -11.30
N LYS A 149 2.90 -3.46 -10.98
CA LYS A 149 2.02 -2.71 -10.07
C LYS A 149 1.55 -3.60 -8.92
N ASP A 150 1.14 -2.97 -7.82
CA ASP A 150 0.61 -3.70 -6.68
C ASP A 150 -0.55 -4.61 -7.08
N MET A 151 -0.56 -5.82 -6.54
CA MET A 151 -1.54 -6.89 -6.81
C MET A 151 -1.39 -7.59 -8.17
N ASP A 152 -0.32 -7.36 -8.94
CA ASP A 152 -0.05 -8.16 -10.13
C ASP A 152 0.20 -9.64 -9.77
N VAL A 153 -0.20 -10.50 -10.68
CA VAL A 153 0.03 -11.96 -10.62
C VAL A 153 0.93 -12.35 -11.79
N ILE A 154 2.04 -13.04 -11.51
CA ILE A 154 3.03 -13.45 -12.52
C ILE A 154 3.09 -14.96 -12.61
N GLU A 155 3.12 -15.46 -13.83
CA GLU A 155 3.40 -16.86 -14.16
C GLU A 155 4.71 -16.94 -14.93
N PHE A 156 5.64 -17.74 -14.42
CA PHE A 156 6.87 -18.06 -15.11
C PHE A 156 6.77 -19.44 -15.75
N LYS A 157 6.96 -19.50 -17.06
CA LYS A 157 7.08 -20.76 -17.80
C LYS A 157 8.56 -21.03 -18.07
N THR A 158 9.07 -22.09 -17.51
CA THR A 158 10.46 -22.55 -17.69
C THR A 158 10.55 -23.64 -18.74
N ARG A 159 11.78 -23.90 -19.20
CA ARG A 159 12.09 -25.05 -20.09
C ARG A 159 12.06 -26.33 -19.28
#